data_a423034a3b80564ad2d4a11c194ded38
#
_entry.id   a423034a3b80564ad2d4a11c194ded38
#
_cell.length_a   1.000
_cell.length_b   1.000
_cell.length_c   1.000
_cell.angle_alpha   90.00
_cell.angle_beta   90.00
_cell.angle_gamma   90.00
#
_symmetry.space_group_name_H-M   'P 1'
#
loop_
_entity.id
_entity.type
_entity.pdbx_description
1 polymer ?
#
loop_
_entity_poly.entity_id
_entity_poly.type
_entity_poly.pdbx_seq_one_letter_code
_entity_poly.pdbx_strand_id
1 'polypeptide(L)'
;MLNSIKRLFNFKPYEVIDLEQKYYDKQLLIASQFAIRCIKSCQTKEQLLTCSHIMHVYITERHIGNPLYIKYWNKVLQHYHFRLKLLELIDAKA
;
A
#
# COMPACT_ATOMS: atom_id res chain seq x y z
N MET A 1 20.65 -24.95 -8.53
CA MET A 1 21.07 -23.57 -8.17
C MET A 1 21.89 -22.90 -9.25
N LEU A 2 22.95 -23.54 -9.76
CA LEU A 2 23.78 -22.96 -10.82
C LEU A 2 22.99 -22.66 -12.10
N ASN A 3 22.01 -23.49 -12.45
CA ASN A 3 21.18 -23.29 -13.64
C ASN A 3 20.24 -22.09 -13.49
N SER A 4 19.74 -21.81 -12.27
CA SER A 4 18.92 -20.65 -12.00
C SER A 4 19.72 -19.35 -12.09
N ILE A 5 20.97 -19.38 -11.61
CA ILE A 5 21.90 -18.25 -11.70
C ILE A 5 22.26 -17.99 -13.17
N LYS A 6 22.53 -19.03 -13.96
CA LYS A 6 22.80 -18.90 -15.40
C LYS A 6 21.60 -18.32 -16.16
N ARG A 7 20.37 -18.68 -15.78
CA ARG A 7 19.17 -18.08 -16.37
C ARG A 7 19.05 -16.61 -16.05
N LEU A 8 19.39 -16.19 -14.84
CA LEU A 8 19.44 -14.79 -14.46
C LEU A 8 20.47 -14.00 -15.26
N PHE A 9 21.61 -14.63 -15.58
CA PHE A 9 22.65 -14.00 -16.39
C PHE A 9 22.31 -13.89 -17.88
N ASN A 10 21.28 -14.58 -18.35
CA ASN A 10 20.79 -14.42 -19.71
C ASN A 10 19.97 -13.13 -19.88
N PHE A 11 19.53 -12.53 -18.78
CA PHE A 11 18.88 -11.23 -18.81
C PHE A 11 19.94 -10.12 -18.81
N LYS A 12 19.70 -9.08 -19.58
CA LYS A 12 20.52 -7.87 -19.52
C LYS A 12 20.29 -7.20 -18.17
N PRO A 13 21.30 -6.49 -17.58
CA PRO A 13 21.15 -5.87 -16.26
C PRO A 13 19.92 -4.96 -16.13
N TYR A 14 19.57 -4.23 -17.18
CA TYR A 14 18.38 -3.36 -17.14
C TYR A 14 17.07 -4.16 -17.12
N GLU A 15 17.02 -5.35 -17.72
CA GLU A 15 15.84 -6.23 -17.68
C GLU A 15 15.60 -6.77 -16.29
N VAL A 16 16.65 -7.13 -15.57
CA VAL A 16 16.56 -7.58 -14.17
C VAL A 16 16.06 -6.47 -13.28
N ILE A 17 16.57 -5.25 -13.44
CA ILE A 17 16.13 -4.06 -12.69
C ILE A 17 14.65 -3.80 -12.96
N ASP A 18 14.20 -3.88 -14.23
CA ASP A 18 12.80 -3.70 -14.58
C ASP A 18 11.89 -4.74 -13.94
N LEU A 19 12.32 -6.01 -13.88
CA LEU A 19 11.57 -7.08 -13.24
C LEU A 19 11.46 -6.86 -11.73
N GLU A 20 12.54 -6.44 -11.07
CA GLU A 20 12.52 -6.09 -9.66
C GLU A 20 11.59 -4.92 -9.38
N GLN A 21 11.65 -3.88 -10.20
CA GLN A 21 10.78 -2.72 -10.06
C GLN A 21 9.31 -3.12 -10.20
N LYS A 22 8.97 -3.95 -11.19
CA LYS A 22 7.60 -4.46 -11.37
C LYS A 22 7.14 -5.28 -10.18
N TYR A 23 8.02 -6.08 -9.60
CA TYR A 23 7.71 -6.85 -8.40
C TYR A 23 7.36 -5.93 -7.23
N TYR A 24 8.20 -4.92 -6.95
CA TYR A 24 7.96 -3.98 -5.86
C TYR A 24 6.72 -3.13 -6.10
N ASP A 25 6.47 -2.72 -7.34
CA ASP A 25 5.26 -1.99 -7.71
C ASP A 25 4.00 -2.81 -7.42
N LYS A 26 4.04 -4.10 -7.75
CA LYS A 26 2.94 -5.01 -7.49
C LYS A 26 2.71 -5.20 -5.99
N GLN A 27 3.78 -5.35 -5.21
CA GLN A 27 3.68 -5.47 -3.75
C GLN A 27 3.10 -4.20 -3.13
N LEU A 28 3.50 -3.03 -3.60
CA LEU A 28 2.95 -1.76 -3.16
C LEU A 28 1.46 -1.64 -3.49
N LEU A 29 1.06 -2.04 -4.70
CA LEU A 29 -0.34 -2.04 -5.10
C LEU A 29 -1.18 -2.95 -4.19
N ILE A 30 -0.72 -4.17 -3.93
CA ILE A 30 -1.40 -5.13 -3.06
C ILE A 30 -1.54 -4.57 -1.65
N ALA A 31 -0.47 -4.01 -1.09
CA ALA A 31 -0.48 -3.42 0.25
C ALA A 31 -1.46 -2.25 0.33
N SER A 32 -1.50 -1.40 -0.70
CA SER A 32 -2.41 -0.26 -0.77
C SER A 32 -3.87 -0.70 -0.84
N GLN A 33 -4.17 -1.70 -1.65
CA GLN A 33 -5.52 -2.27 -1.76
C GLN A 33 -5.97 -2.91 -0.44
N PHE A 34 -5.08 -3.59 0.25
CA PHE A 34 -5.34 -4.15 1.56
C PHE A 34 -5.65 -3.05 2.57
N ALA A 35 -4.84 -1.99 2.60
CA ALA A 35 -5.05 -0.84 3.48
C ALA A 35 -6.42 -0.19 3.24
N ILE A 36 -6.79 0.00 1.99
CA ILE A 36 -8.09 0.57 1.62
C ILE A 36 -9.24 -0.31 2.12
N ARG A 37 -9.14 -1.62 1.96
CA ARG A 37 -10.16 -2.55 2.47
C ARG A 37 -10.28 -2.49 3.99
N CYS A 38 -9.16 -2.43 4.70
CA CYS A 38 -9.16 -2.30 6.15
C CYS A 38 -9.81 -0.98 6.59
N ILE A 39 -9.51 0.11 5.91
CA ILE A 39 -10.11 1.43 6.18
C ILE A 39 -11.62 1.39 5.98
N LYS A 40 -12.08 0.80 4.88
CA LYS A 40 -13.52 0.67 4.59
C LYS A 40 -14.26 -0.20 5.60
N SER A 41 -13.58 -1.13 6.25
CA SER A 41 -14.18 -2.01 7.25
C SER A 41 -14.28 -1.38 8.65
N CYS A 42 -13.63 -0.26 8.91
CA CYS A 42 -13.66 0.40 10.21
C CYS A 42 -15.05 0.98 10.49
N GLN A 43 -15.58 0.72 11.68
CA GLN A 43 -16.92 1.16 12.09
C GLN A 43 -16.89 2.32 13.07
N THR A 44 -15.75 2.60 13.68
CA THR A 44 -15.56 3.71 14.62
C THR A 44 -14.37 4.56 14.22
N LYS A 45 -14.35 5.82 14.68
CA LYS A 45 -13.21 6.72 14.45
C LYS A 45 -11.94 6.17 15.08
N GLU A 46 -12.03 5.55 16.24
CA GLU A 46 -10.89 4.96 16.96
C GLU A 46 -10.27 3.82 16.15
N GLN A 47 -11.12 2.93 15.62
CA GLN A 47 -10.65 1.84 14.73
C GLN A 47 -10.00 2.41 13.50
N LEU A 48 -10.59 3.43 12.89
CA LEU A 48 -10.06 4.06 11.69
C LEU A 48 -8.69 4.68 11.94
N LEU A 49 -8.54 5.41 13.03
CA LEU A 49 -7.28 6.05 13.40
C LEU A 49 -6.18 5.01 13.63
N THR A 50 -6.49 3.95 14.39
CA THR A 50 -5.56 2.86 14.66
C THR A 50 -5.17 2.13 13.38
N CYS A 51 -6.15 1.79 12.55
CA CYS A 51 -5.91 1.12 11.26
C CYS A 51 -5.02 1.96 10.35
N SER A 52 -5.33 3.25 10.23
CA SER A 52 -4.55 4.18 9.41
C SER A 52 -3.09 4.26 9.88
N HIS A 53 -2.87 4.33 11.18
CA HIS A 53 -1.52 4.39 11.74
C HIS A 53 -0.73 3.11 11.44
N ILE A 54 -1.34 1.95 11.67
CA ILE A 54 -0.70 0.65 11.43
C ILE A 54 -0.36 0.50 9.94
N MET A 55 -1.29 0.85 9.06
CA MET A 55 -1.07 0.75 7.61
C MET A 55 -0.01 1.73 7.12
N HIS A 56 0.02 2.94 7.68
CA HIS A 56 1.05 3.92 7.36
C HIS A 56 2.45 3.39 7.70
N VAL A 57 2.64 2.88 8.91
CA VAL A 57 3.92 2.32 9.33
C VAL A 57 4.30 1.14 8.43
N TYR A 58 3.37 0.22 8.20
CA TYR A 58 3.61 -0.97 7.39
C TYR A 58 4.05 -0.63 5.97
N ILE A 59 3.31 0.23 5.29
CA ILE A 59 3.58 0.60 3.90
C ILE A 59 4.84 1.45 3.81
N THR A 60 5.03 2.40 4.73
CA THR A 60 6.20 3.28 4.74
C THR A 60 7.49 2.49 4.93
N GLU A 61 7.54 1.58 5.89
CA GLU A 61 8.75 0.79 6.14
C GLU A 61 9.17 -0.04 4.92
N ARG A 62 8.21 -0.53 4.15
CA ARG A 62 8.48 -1.44 3.03
C ARG A 62 8.65 -0.75 1.69
N HIS A 63 8.01 0.39 1.50
CA HIS A 63 7.83 0.94 0.15
C HIS A 63 8.21 2.41 0.00
N ILE A 64 8.72 3.06 1.05
CA ILE A 64 9.03 4.50 0.98
C ILE A 64 10.03 4.86 -0.12
N GLY A 65 10.93 3.93 -0.47
CA GLY A 65 11.90 4.12 -1.54
C GLY A 65 11.33 3.95 -2.96
N ASN A 66 10.08 3.48 -3.08
CA ASN A 66 9.46 3.28 -4.38
C ASN A 66 8.93 4.63 -4.90
N PRO A 67 9.25 5.01 -6.17
CA PRO A 67 8.74 6.26 -6.74
C PRO A 67 7.22 6.38 -6.75
N LEU A 68 6.51 5.25 -6.77
CA LEU A 68 5.03 5.21 -6.77
C LEU A 68 4.42 5.28 -5.36
N TYR A 69 5.24 5.29 -4.30
CA TYR A 69 4.76 5.28 -2.92
C TYR A 69 3.78 6.42 -2.65
N ILE A 70 4.14 7.64 -2.99
CA ILE A 70 3.31 8.82 -2.74
C ILE A 70 1.97 8.72 -3.46
N LYS A 71 1.99 8.26 -4.71
CA LYS A 71 0.76 8.09 -5.49
C LYS A 71 -0.22 7.12 -4.82
N TYR A 72 0.26 5.95 -4.41
CA TYR A 72 -0.59 4.95 -3.78
C TYR A 72 -1.00 5.35 -2.37
N TRP A 73 -0.09 5.98 -1.60
CA TRP A 73 -0.42 6.45 -0.27
C TRP A 73 -1.49 7.54 -0.31
N ASN A 74 -1.43 8.45 -1.29
CA ASN A 74 -2.47 9.46 -1.46
C ASN A 74 -3.85 8.84 -1.73
N LYS A 75 -3.91 7.74 -2.48
CA LYS A 75 -5.17 7.01 -2.67
C LYS A 75 -5.69 6.44 -1.35
N VAL A 76 -4.82 5.87 -0.54
CA VAL A 76 -5.18 5.37 0.80
C VAL A 76 -5.73 6.50 1.65
N LEU A 77 -5.07 7.66 1.67
CA LEU A 77 -5.51 8.83 2.41
C LEU A 77 -6.87 9.36 1.95
N GLN A 78 -7.16 9.32 0.66
CA GLN A 78 -8.47 9.72 0.14
C GLN A 78 -9.57 8.84 0.73
N HIS A 79 -9.36 7.53 0.78
CA HIS A 79 -10.32 6.61 1.39
C HIS A 79 -10.43 6.81 2.90
N TYR A 80 -9.32 7.11 3.57
CA TYR A 80 -9.31 7.44 4.99
C TYR A 80 -10.18 8.67 5.28
N HIS A 81 -9.97 9.76 4.56
CA HIS A 81 -10.73 11.00 4.76
C HIS A 81 -12.21 10.82 4.44
N PHE A 82 -12.52 10.08 3.39
CA PHE A 82 -13.90 9.78 3.04
C PHE A 82 -14.59 8.96 4.13
N ARG A 83 -13.93 7.92 4.62
CA ARG A 83 -14.48 7.08 5.70
C ARG A 83 -14.65 7.86 6.99
N LEU A 84 -13.69 8.74 7.32
CA LEU A 84 -13.78 9.61 8.48
C LEU A 84 -15.02 10.49 8.43
N LYS A 85 -15.27 11.12 7.28
CA LYS A 85 -16.48 11.95 7.09
C LYS A 85 -17.76 11.15 7.25
N LEU A 86 -17.81 9.93 6.70
CA LEU A 86 -18.99 9.06 6.87
C LEU A 86 -19.24 8.73 8.33
N LEU A 87 -18.19 8.39 9.08
CA LEU A 87 -18.31 8.06 10.51
C LEU A 87 -18.73 9.27 11.33
N GLU A 88 -18.24 10.46 11.02
CA GLU A 88 -18.65 11.70 11.66
C GLU A 88 -20.14 12.00 11.40
N LEU A 89 -20.62 11.76 10.19
CA LEU A 89 -22.04 11.94 9.86
C LEU A 89 -22.93 10.93 10.61
N ILE A 90 -22.48 9.71 10.76
CA ILE A 90 -23.19 8.68 11.53
C ILE A 90 -23.27 9.08 13.01
N ASP A 91 -22.16 9.53 13.60
CA ASP A 91 -22.12 9.97 14.98
C ASP A 91 -23.01 11.20 15.22
N ALA A 92 -23.03 12.13 14.26
CA ALA A 92 -23.87 13.33 14.35
C ALA A 92 -25.37 13.01 14.32
N LYS A 93 -25.76 11.88 13.69
CA LYS A 93 -27.15 11.44 13.63
C LYS A 93 -27.58 10.59 14.82
N ALA A 94 -26.61 10.06 15.54
CA ALA A 94 -26.88 9.25 16.72
C ALA A 94 -27.14 10.16 17.93
#